data_fdb021cd55065903ea5f826e91b361c3
#
_entry.id   fdb021cd55065903ea5f826e91b361c3
#
_cell.length_a   1.000
_cell.length_b   1.000
_cell.length_c   1.000
_cell.angle_alpha   90.00
_cell.angle_beta   90.00
_cell.angle_gamma   90.00
#
_symmetry.space_group_name_H-M   'P 1'
#
loop_
_entity.id
_entity.type
_entity.pdbx_description
1 polymer ?
#
loop_
_entity_poly.entity_id
_entity_poly.type
_entity_poly.pdbx_seq_one_letter_code
_entity_poly.pdbx_strand_id
1 'polypeptide(L)'
;NSPLVVKAFEIANTLHEGQRRKSGEPYIIHPIAVTFILANFGMDTETIVAGLMHDVVEDTPYTREELVDDFGEEIALLVDGVTKLGNIKYDSKEELQAENFRKMFLAMSKDIRVLIIKLADRLHNMRTLEYMPTKKREEKALETLEIYAPLAGRLGIYSIKFELEDLALMYLHPNEYKELSSKVSQRRESRESVIQHLISEIKEGLATANIECDVMGRSKHLYSIYKKMVIQKKQLDEIFDLTAIRIIVDSVKDCYAALGLVHTKWTPIPGRFKDYIAMPKPNMYQSIHTTVLDDNGNPFEIQIRTKEMHRIAEYGIAA
;
A
#
# COMPACT_ATOMS: atom_id res chain seq x y z
N ASN A 1 12.14 13.78 -16.52
CA ASN A 1 12.35 15.22 -16.80
C ASN A 1 11.22 15.77 -17.70
N SER A 2 9.99 15.83 -17.19
CA SER A 2 8.90 16.53 -17.89
C SER A 2 9.02 18.03 -17.57
N PRO A 3 9.05 18.92 -18.57
CA PRO A 3 9.08 20.38 -18.34
C PRO A 3 7.90 20.85 -17.48
N LEU A 4 6.74 20.20 -17.60
CA LEU A 4 5.54 20.52 -16.84
C LEU A 4 5.72 20.25 -15.33
N VAL A 5 6.38 19.16 -14.97
CA VAL A 5 6.72 18.83 -13.56
C VAL A 5 7.69 19.86 -12.98
N VAL A 6 8.69 20.29 -13.77
CA VAL A 6 9.64 21.33 -13.34
C VAL A 6 8.91 22.65 -13.09
N LYS A 7 8.06 23.08 -14.03
CA LYS A 7 7.22 24.30 -13.87
C LYS A 7 6.35 24.21 -12.62
N ALA A 8 5.68 23.08 -12.38
CA ALA A 8 4.83 22.89 -11.21
C ALA A 8 5.63 22.96 -9.90
N PHE A 9 6.82 22.36 -9.88
CA PHE A 9 7.70 22.44 -8.71
C PHE A 9 8.16 23.87 -8.42
N GLU A 10 8.57 24.63 -9.44
CA GLU A 10 9.01 26.03 -9.28
C GLU A 10 7.88 26.91 -8.73
N ILE A 11 6.67 26.77 -9.27
CA ILE A 11 5.48 27.52 -8.79
C ILE A 11 5.14 27.09 -7.36
N ALA A 12 5.00 25.79 -7.06
CA ALA A 12 4.66 25.32 -5.73
C ALA A 12 5.72 25.72 -4.69
N ASN A 13 7.01 25.63 -5.03
CA ASN A 13 8.11 26.01 -4.14
C ASN A 13 8.07 27.50 -3.81
N THR A 14 7.81 28.35 -4.79
CA THR A 14 7.69 29.82 -4.59
C THR A 14 6.49 30.17 -3.75
N LEU A 15 5.33 29.55 -4.01
CA LEU A 15 4.07 29.84 -3.31
C LEU A 15 4.06 29.34 -1.85
N HIS A 16 4.77 28.25 -1.57
CA HIS A 16 4.94 27.75 -0.20
C HIS A 16 6.17 28.33 0.53
N GLU A 17 6.84 29.34 -0.06
CA GLU A 17 8.01 29.97 0.58
C GLU A 17 7.63 30.54 1.95
N GLY A 18 8.43 30.23 2.97
CA GLY A 18 8.19 30.66 4.36
C GLY A 18 7.18 29.80 5.13
N GLN A 19 6.38 28.98 4.46
CA GLN A 19 5.48 28.04 5.14
C GLN A 19 6.25 26.85 5.71
N ARG A 20 5.87 26.38 6.89
CA ARG A 20 6.50 25.25 7.57
C ARG A 20 5.47 24.21 8.03
N ARG A 21 5.87 22.96 7.97
CA ARG A 21 5.13 21.84 8.56
C ARG A 21 5.28 21.85 10.10
N LYS A 22 4.47 21.03 10.78
CA LYS A 22 4.60 20.84 12.24
C LYS A 22 5.94 20.24 12.66
N SER A 23 6.64 19.54 11.76
CA SER A 23 8.02 19.07 11.95
C SER A 23 9.07 20.19 11.95
N GLY A 24 8.69 21.40 11.52
CA GLY A 24 9.60 22.53 11.31
C GLY A 24 10.24 22.58 9.93
N GLU A 25 10.07 21.58 9.10
CA GLU A 25 10.59 21.51 7.73
C GLU A 25 9.80 22.46 6.78
N PRO A 26 10.41 22.91 5.66
CA PRO A 26 9.71 23.64 4.62
C PRO A 26 8.48 22.86 4.11
N TYR A 27 7.37 23.58 3.89
CA TYR A 27 6.11 22.92 3.49
C TYR A 27 6.23 22.15 2.18
N ILE A 28 7.02 22.63 1.22
CA ILE A 28 7.23 22.02 -0.09
C ILE A 28 7.68 20.55 -0.03
N ILE A 29 8.28 20.12 1.07
CA ILE A 29 8.70 18.71 1.26
C ILE A 29 7.49 17.77 1.17
N HIS A 30 6.30 18.21 1.61
CA HIS A 30 5.10 17.40 1.53
C HIS A 30 4.63 17.15 0.09
N PRO A 31 4.36 18.17 -0.74
CA PRO A 31 4.02 17.93 -2.15
C PRO A 31 5.07 17.12 -2.91
N ILE A 32 6.37 17.35 -2.63
CA ILE A 32 7.44 16.54 -3.23
C ILE A 32 7.30 15.07 -2.83
N ALA A 33 7.10 14.76 -1.55
CA ALA A 33 6.95 13.39 -1.07
C ALA A 33 5.71 12.70 -1.68
N VAL A 34 4.58 13.41 -1.77
CA VAL A 34 3.37 12.93 -2.47
C VAL A 34 3.68 12.59 -3.92
N THR A 35 4.40 13.47 -4.62
CA THR A 35 4.84 13.28 -6.00
C THR A 35 5.73 12.04 -6.16
N PHE A 36 6.67 11.80 -5.23
CA PHE A 36 7.49 10.59 -5.25
C PHE A 36 6.65 9.32 -5.07
N ILE A 37 5.65 9.35 -4.20
CA ILE A 37 4.72 8.22 -4.04
C ILE A 37 4.01 7.95 -5.37
N LEU A 38 3.43 8.98 -6.00
CA LEU A 38 2.73 8.88 -7.29
C LEU A 38 3.64 8.39 -8.42
N ALA A 39 4.87 8.89 -8.48
CA ALA A 39 5.87 8.46 -9.49
C ALA A 39 6.26 6.99 -9.32
N ASN A 40 6.41 6.50 -8.08
CA ASN A 40 6.68 5.09 -7.80
C ASN A 40 5.51 4.18 -8.20
N PHE A 41 4.29 4.73 -8.26
CA PHE A 41 3.10 4.04 -8.79
C PHE A 41 3.00 4.11 -10.33
N GLY A 42 3.96 4.77 -10.99
CA GLY A 42 3.98 4.91 -12.46
C GLY A 42 2.87 5.80 -12.99
N MET A 43 2.38 6.74 -12.19
CA MET A 43 1.31 7.67 -12.59
C MET A 43 1.75 8.59 -13.73
N ASP A 44 0.78 9.05 -14.54
CA ASP A 44 1.00 9.99 -15.63
C ASP A 44 1.48 11.37 -15.14
N THR A 45 1.97 12.16 -16.09
CA THR A 45 2.51 13.49 -15.79
C THR A 45 1.47 14.41 -15.15
N GLU A 46 0.24 14.34 -15.60
CA GLU A 46 -0.90 15.15 -15.13
C GLU A 46 -1.19 14.84 -13.66
N THR A 47 -1.21 13.58 -13.29
CA THR A 47 -1.39 13.14 -11.88
C THR A 47 -0.23 13.58 -10.99
N ILE A 48 1.00 13.49 -11.49
CA ILE A 48 2.22 13.93 -10.78
C ILE A 48 2.18 15.43 -10.54
N VAL A 49 1.82 16.23 -11.55
CA VAL A 49 1.66 17.70 -11.43
C VAL A 49 0.53 18.04 -10.46
N ALA A 50 -0.61 17.37 -10.56
CA ALA A 50 -1.71 17.56 -9.62
C ALA A 50 -1.29 17.24 -8.18
N GLY A 51 -0.44 16.23 -7.97
CA GLY A 51 0.16 15.89 -6.68
C GLY A 51 1.09 16.99 -6.14
N LEU A 52 1.85 17.69 -7.00
CA LEU A 52 2.65 18.86 -6.60
C LEU A 52 1.79 20.07 -6.23
N MET A 53 0.68 20.26 -6.94
CA MET A 53 -0.16 21.44 -6.84
C MET A 53 -1.38 21.27 -5.90
N HIS A 54 -1.58 20.08 -5.30
CA HIS A 54 -2.84 19.75 -4.61
C HIS A 54 -3.18 20.66 -3.44
N ASP A 55 -2.19 21.19 -2.72
CA ASP A 55 -2.37 22.12 -1.60
C ASP A 55 -2.23 23.59 -2.01
N VAL A 56 -1.74 23.89 -3.22
CA VAL A 56 -1.41 25.27 -3.62
C VAL A 56 -2.65 26.14 -3.67
N VAL A 57 -3.74 25.66 -4.26
CA VAL A 57 -5.01 26.42 -4.37
C VAL A 57 -5.70 26.59 -3.01
N GLU A 58 -5.50 25.65 -2.08
CA GLU A 58 -6.12 25.69 -0.74
C GLU A 58 -5.32 26.57 0.22
N ASP A 59 -3.99 26.51 0.19
CA ASP A 59 -3.10 27.08 1.20
C ASP A 59 -2.36 28.33 0.75
N THR A 60 -2.58 28.80 -0.49
CA THR A 60 -1.93 30.00 -1.05
C THR A 60 -2.93 30.89 -1.80
N PRO A 61 -2.57 32.13 -2.17
CA PRO A 61 -3.43 33.00 -2.98
C PRO A 61 -3.62 32.57 -4.44
N TYR A 62 -2.93 31.51 -4.88
CA TYR A 62 -2.99 31.01 -6.26
C TYR A 62 -4.37 30.44 -6.57
N THR A 63 -4.99 30.96 -7.62
CA THR A 63 -6.38 30.65 -7.96
C THR A 63 -6.52 29.43 -8.89
N ARG A 64 -7.75 28.90 -8.96
CA ARG A 64 -8.08 27.84 -9.92
C ARG A 64 -7.89 28.29 -11.37
N GLU A 65 -8.23 29.55 -11.64
CA GLU A 65 -8.10 30.16 -12.97
C GLU A 65 -6.63 30.19 -13.40
N GLU A 66 -5.72 30.62 -12.52
CA GLU A 66 -4.28 30.58 -12.76
C GLU A 66 -3.79 29.15 -12.97
N LEU A 67 -4.31 28.17 -12.22
CA LEU A 67 -3.98 26.75 -12.41
C LEU A 67 -4.41 26.24 -13.79
N VAL A 68 -5.59 26.64 -14.28
CA VAL A 68 -6.05 26.31 -15.65
C VAL A 68 -5.17 26.96 -16.71
N ASP A 69 -4.81 28.23 -16.54
CA ASP A 69 -3.97 28.96 -17.49
C ASP A 69 -2.55 28.37 -17.57
N ASP A 70 -2.00 27.93 -16.45
CA ASP A 70 -0.65 27.39 -16.36
C ASP A 70 -0.54 25.91 -16.76
N PHE A 71 -1.55 25.09 -16.44
CA PHE A 71 -1.49 23.63 -16.52
C PHE A 71 -2.65 22.94 -17.26
N GLY A 72 -3.69 23.71 -17.58
CA GLY A 72 -4.87 23.19 -18.27
C GLY A 72 -5.97 22.67 -17.35
N GLU A 73 -7.15 22.47 -17.93
CA GLU A 73 -8.37 22.09 -17.22
C GLU A 73 -8.27 20.69 -16.57
N GLU A 74 -7.57 19.75 -17.18
CA GLU A 74 -7.43 18.38 -16.66
C GLU A 74 -6.75 18.35 -15.29
N ILE A 75 -5.62 19.03 -15.15
CA ILE A 75 -4.88 19.14 -13.88
C ILE A 75 -5.69 19.91 -12.84
N ALA A 76 -6.36 21.01 -13.26
CA ALA A 76 -7.22 21.76 -12.38
C ALA A 76 -8.38 20.94 -11.83
N LEU A 77 -9.01 20.07 -12.63
CA LEU A 77 -10.07 19.17 -12.18
C LEU A 77 -9.56 18.13 -11.17
N LEU A 78 -8.34 17.61 -11.35
CA LEU A 78 -7.73 16.70 -10.40
C LEU A 78 -7.48 17.38 -9.05
N VAL A 79 -6.89 18.57 -9.05
CA VAL A 79 -6.63 19.37 -7.83
C VAL A 79 -7.93 19.72 -7.12
N ASP A 80 -8.94 20.23 -7.84
CA ASP A 80 -10.27 20.48 -7.29
C ASP A 80 -10.91 19.26 -6.64
N GLY A 81 -10.76 18.11 -7.27
CA GLY A 81 -11.26 16.85 -6.74
C GLY A 81 -10.62 16.49 -5.40
N VAL A 82 -9.29 16.63 -5.29
CA VAL A 82 -8.53 16.34 -4.06
C VAL A 82 -8.94 17.30 -2.94
N THR A 83 -9.03 18.61 -3.21
CA THR A 83 -9.46 19.65 -2.25
C THR A 83 -10.88 19.37 -1.73
N LYS A 84 -11.83 19.06 -2.61
CA LYS A 84 -13.22 18.77 -2.22
C LYS A 84 -13.33 17.52 -1.33
N LEU A 85 -12.48 16.52 -1.52
CA LEU A 85 -12.42 15.35 -0.64
C LEU A 85 -11.82 15.67 0.73
N GLY A 86 -10.96 16.70 0.83
CA GLY A 86 -10.34 17.13 2.09
C GLY A 86 -11.29 17.90 3.03
N ASN A 87 -12.24 18.64 2.48
CA ASN A 87 -13.04 19.65 3.19
C ASN A 87 -14.40 19.16 3.73
N ILE A 88 -14.57 17.88 3.98
CA ILE A 88 -15.84 17.30 4.44
C ILE A 88 -15.97 17.38 5.96
N LYS A 89 -16.92 18.18 6.49
CA LYS A 89 -17.28 18.27 7.91
C LYS A 89 -18.46 17.34 8.22
N TYR A 90 -18.50 16.77 9.42
CA TYR A 90 -19.46 15.73 9.81
C TYR A 90 -20.01 15.91 11.22
N ASP A 91 -21.28 15.54 11.41
CA ASP A 91 -21.99 15.70 12.68
C ASP A 91 -22.08 14.38 13.51
N SER A 92 -21.90 13.20 12.89
CA SER A 92 -21.84 11.92 13.59
C SER A 92 -20.89 10.89 12.95
N LYS A 93 -20.46 9.88 13.75
CA LYS A 93 -19.44 8.89 13.35
C LYS A 93 -19.94 7.90 12.28
N GLU A 94 -21.22 7.56 12.30
CA GLU A 94 -21.84 6.58 11.39
C GLU A 94 -22.28 7.22 10.08
N GLU A 95 -22.83 8.44 10.12
CA GLU A 95 -23.09 9.25 8.93
C GLU A 95 -21.79 9.64 8.21
N LEU A 96 -20.72 9.88 8.98
CA LEU A 96 -19.38 10.14 8.50
C LEU A 96 -18.89 9.05 7.53
N GLN A 97 -19.02 7.79 7.91
CA GLN A 97 -18.51 6.67 7.13
C GLN A 97 -19.31 6.48 5.82
N ALA A 98 -20.63 6.52 5.90
CA ALA A 98 -21.51 6.35 4.73
C ALA A 98 -21.35 7.52 3.72
N GLU A 99 -21.31 8.75 4.21
CA GLU A 99 -21.18 9.93 3.36
C GLU A 99 -19.77 10.08 2.76
N ASN A 100 -18.72 9.69 3.50
CA ASN A 100 -17.36 9.60 2.96
C ASN A 100 -17.28 8.60 1.81
N PHE A 101 -17.80 7.41 2.02
CA PHE A 101 -17.84 6.41 0.94
C PHE A 101 -18.63 6.91 -0.27
N ARG A 102 -19.78 7.55 -0.05
CA ARG A 102 -20.60 8.10 -1.14
C ARG A 102 -19.84 9.18 -1.93
N LYS A 103 -19.16 10.13 -1.25
CA LYS A 103 -18.40 11.20 -1.90
C LYS A 103 -17.15 10.67 -2.59
N MET A 104 -16.49 9.68 -1.99
CA MET A 104 -15.39 8.97 -2.64
C MET A 104 -15.86 8.25 -3.91
N PHE A 105 -17.02 7.56 -3.88
CA PHE A 105 -17.61 6.96 -5.07
C PHE A 105 -17.99 7.99 -6.14
N LEU A 106 -18.50 9.15 -5.75
CA LEU A 106 -18.80 10.24 -6.67
C LEU A 106 -17.51 10.85 -7.28
N ALA A 107 -16.43 10.93 -6.52
CA ALA A 107 -15.12 11.35 -7.04
C ALA A 107 -14.55 10.29 -7.99
N MET A 108 -14.64 8.98 -7.64
CA MET A 108 -14.26 7.87 -8.52
C MET A 108 -14.99 7.89 -9.86
N SER A 109 -16.28 8.26 -9.86
CA SER A 109 -17.08 8.33 -11.07
C SER A 109 -16.63 9.43 -12.03
N LYS A 110 -15.87 10.41 -11.53
CA LYS A 110 -15.29 11.51 -12.33
C LYS A 110 -13.88 11.18 -12.79
N ASP A 111 -12.99 10.90 -11.86
CA ASP A 111 -11.61 10.50 -12.16
C ASP A 111 -10.99 9.75 -10.96
N ILE A 112 -10.55 8.53 -11.16
CA ILE A 112 -9.95 7.68 -10.12
C ILE A 112 -8.63 8.26 -9.61
N ARG A 113 -7.90 9.03 -10.43
CA ARG A 113 -6.62 9.64 -10.08
C ARG A 113 -6.72 10.55 -8.86
N VAL A 114 -7.88 11.20 -8.66
CA VAL A 114 -8.17 12.01 -7.47
C VAL A 114 -8.00 11.21 -6.18
N LEU A 115 -8.49 9.97 -6.15
CA LEU A 115 -8.34 9.11 -4.98
C LEU A 115 -6.91 8.62 -4.80
N ILE A 116 -6.20 8.33 -5.89
CA ILE A 116 -4.80 7.91 -5.83
C ILE A 116 -3.94 9.03 -5.24
N ILE A 117 -4.15 10.28 -5.69
CA ILE A 117 -3.48 11.45 -5.11
C ILE A 117 -3.83 11.58 -3.62
N LYS A 118 -5.11 11.45 -3.25
CA LYS A 118 -5.55 11.55 -1.84
C LYS A 118 -4.99 10.44 -0.96
N LEU A 119 -4.82 9.23 -1.49
CA LEU A 119 -4.16 8.13 -0.78
C LEU A 119 -2.66 8.41 -0.59
N ALA A 120 -1.98 8.98 -1.58
CA ALA A 120 -0.57 9.37 -1.49
C ALA A 120 -0.37 10.51 -0.47
N ASP A 121 -1.25 11.53 -0.48
CA ASP A 121 -1.31 12.59 0.53
C ASP A 121 -1.49 12.01 1.94
N ARG A 122 -2.49 11.16 2.14
CA ARG A 122 -2.75 10.50 3.43
C ARG A 122 -1.57 9.68 3.90
N LEU A 123 -0.93 8.94 3.01
CA LEU A 123 0.23 8.11 3.36
C LEU A 123 1.39 8.97 3.86
N HIS A 124 1.72 10.06 3.16
CA HIS A 124 2.78 10.95 3.64
C HIS A 124 2.42 11.64 4.96
N ASN A 125 1.16 12.08 5.14
CA ASN A 125 0.69 12.65 6.39
C ASN A 125 0.78 11.64 7.55
N MET A 126 0.51 10.37 7.31
CA MET A 126 0.67 9.32 8.32
C MET A 126 2.13 9.05 8.67
N ARG A 127 3.04 9.09 7.70
CA ARG A 127 4.50 8.95 7.92
C ARG A 127 5.09 10.07 8.79
N THR A 128 4.46 11.24 8.80
CA THR A 128 4.91 12.43 9.54
C THR A 128 3.95 12.81 10.69
N LEU A 129 3.08 11.90 11.10
CA LEU A 129 2.03 12.17 12.09
C LEU A 129 2.56 12.36 13.50
N GLU A 130 3.78 11.94 13.81
CA GLU A 130 4.44 12.05 15.12
C GLU A 130 4.55 13.50 15.63
N TYR A 131 4.62 14.47 14.72
CA TYR A 131 4.71 15.90 15.05
C TYR A 131 3.37 16.53 15.43
N MET A 132 2.27 15.80 15.36
CA MET A 132 0.94 16.29 15.73
C MET A 132 0.63 16.01 17.21
N PRO A 133 -0.23 16.82 17.86
CA PRO A 133 -0.71 16.53 19.21
C PRO A 133 -1.39 15.17 19.30
N THR A 134 -1.25 14.48 20.46
CA THR A 134 -1.73 13.10 20.65
C THR A 134 -3.17 12.89 20.21
N LYS A 135 -4.09 13.75 20.64
CA LYS A 135 -5.51 13.65 20.26
C LYS A 135 -5.72 13.67 18.74
N LYS A 136 -5.02 14.58 18.05
CA LYS A 136 -5.09 14.66 16.57
C LYS A 136 -4.45 13.45 15.89
N ARG A 137 -3.38 12.90 16.48
CA ARG A 137 -2.77 11.64 15.98
C ARG A 137 -3.76 10.50 16.02
N GLU A 138 -4.43 10.30 17.15
CA GLU A 138 -5.42 9.24 17.34
C GLU A 138 -6.61 9.41 16.38
N GLU A 139 -7.16 10.64 16.26
CA GLU A 139 -8.24 10.94 15.32
C GLU A 139 -7.86 10.60 13.87
N LYS A 140 -6.68 11.04 13.43
CA LYS A 140 -6.19 10.81 12.06
C LYS A 140 -5.83 9.34 11.80
N ALA A 141 -5.26 8.65 12.79
CA ALA A 141 -4.97 7.24 12.70
C ALA A 141 -6.25 6.39 12.60
N LEU A 142 -7.28 6.72 13.40
CA LEU A 142 -8.57 6.04 13.35
C LEU A 142 -9.28 6.28 12.01
N GLU A 143 -9.33 7.53 11.53
CA GLU A 143 -9.88 7.87 10.21
C GLU A 143 -9.17 7.09 9.10
N THR A 144 -7.84 6.96 9.20
CA THR A 144 -7.04 6.22 8.22
C THR A 144 -7.38 4.73 8.22
N LEU A 145 -7.52 4.13 9.40
CA LEU A 145 -7.85 2.72 9.55
C LEU A 145 -9.29 2.38 9.11
N GLU A 146 -10.24 3.27 9.40
CA GLU A 146 -11.66 3.05 9.11
C GLU A 146 -12.05 3.41 7.66
N ILE A 147 -11.35 4.34 7.01
CA ILE A 147 -11.73 4.88 5.70
C ILE A 147 -10.66 4.63 4.63
N TYR A 148 -9.44 5.16 4.81
CA TYR A 148 -8.43 5.18 3.73
C TYR A 148 -7.80 3.82 3.47
N ALA A 149 -7.49 3.04 4.50
CA ALA A 149 -6.93 1.71 4.32
C ALA A 149 -7.93 0.73 3.68
N PRO A 150 -9.22 0.66 4.08
CA PRO A 150 -10.23 -0.09 3.35
C PRO A 150 -10.44 0.38 1.90
N LEU A 151 -10.39 1.69 1.65
CA LEU A 151 -10.49 2.24 0.30
C LEU A 151 -9.34 1.77 -0.58
N ALA A 152 -8.08 1.89 -0.11
CA ALA A 152 -6.90 1.39 -0.82
C ALA A 152 -7.04 -0.12 -1.13
N GLY A 153 -7.58 -0.90 -0.18
CA GLY A 153 -7.84 -2.32 -0.37
C GLY A 153 -8.90 -2.63 -1.44
N ARG A 154 -9.95 -1.81 -1.55
CA ARG A 154 -10.98 -1.94 -2.60
C ARG A 154 -10.42 -1.60 -3.98
N LEU A 155 -9.52 -0.63 -4.05
CA LEU A 155 -8.80 -0.26 -5.28
C LEU A 155 -7.68 -1.24 -5.63
N GLY A 156 -7.41 -2.23 -4.77
CA GLY A 156 -6.33 -3.19 -4.96
C GLY A 156 -4.93 -2.65 -4.67
N ILE A 157 -4.80 -1.41 -4.18
CA ILE A 157 -3.51 -0.76 -3.88
C ILE A 157 -3.01 -1.26 -2.51
N TYR A 158 -2.56 -2.52 -2.50
CA TYR A 158 -2.22 -3.19 -1.23
C TYR A 158 -0.97 -2.65 -0.57
N SER A 159 -0.01 -2.12 -1.32
CA SER A 159 1.18 -1.48 -0.76
C SER A 159 0.81 -0.30 0.14
N ILE A 160 -0.03 0.63 -0.34
CA ILE A 160 -0.54 1.74 0.48
C ILE A 160 -1.42 1.22 1.63
N LYS A 161 -2.33 0.30 1.35
CA LYS A 161 -3.23 -0.24 2.38
C LYS A 161 -2.48 -0.75 3.59
N PHE A 162 -1.50 -1.60 3.37
CA PHE A 162 -0.78 -2.24 4.47
C PHE A 162 0.10 -1.26 5.25
N GLU A 163 0.74 -0.32 4.58
CA GLU A 163 1.52 0.72 5.26
C GLU A 163 0.61 1.64 6.09
N LEU A 164 -0.54 2.06 5.56
CA LEU A 164 -1.54 2.83 6.32
C LEU A 164 -2.04 2.09 7.55
N GLU A 165 -2.33 0.79 7.42
CA GLU A 165 -2.76 -0.06 8.53
C GLU A 165 -1.67 -0.18 9.62
N ASP A 166 -0.42 -0.40 9.24
CA ASP A 166 0.71 -0.53 10.18
C ASP A 166 1.02 0.80 10.88
N LEU A 167 0.98 1.92 10.17
CA LEU A 167 1.13 3.26 10.73
C LEU A 167 -0.03 3.60 11.69
N ALA A 168 -1.26 3.27 11.32
CA ALA A 168 -2.42 3.49 12.19
C ALA A 168 -2.31 2.67 13.49
N LEU A 169 -1.89 1.40 13.41
CA LEU A 169 -1.62 0.56 14.57
C LEU A 169 -0.57 1.20 15.51
N MET A 170 0.50 1.73 14.93
CA MET A 170 1.59 2.37 15.68
C MET A 170 1.08 3.54 16.54
N TYR A 171 0.13 4.33 16.01
CA TYR A 171 -0.40 5.49 16.73
C TYR A 171 -1.59 5.17 17.66
N LEU A 172 -2.42 4.18 17.31
CA LEU A 172 -3.58 3.79 18.11
C LEU A 172 -3.22 2.85 19.27
N HIS A 173 -2.26 1.95 19.04
CA HIS A 173 -1.83 0.91 19.98
C HIS A 173 -0.30 0.82 20.05
N PRO A 174 0.39 1.88 20.52
CA PRO A 174 1.86 1.98 20.47
C PRO A 174 2.59 0.89 21.25
N ASN A 175 2.03 0.45 22.37
CA ASN A 175 2.65 -0.61 23.18
C ASN A 175 2.57 -1.96 22.48
N GLU A 176 1.39 -2.31 21.99
CA GLU A 176 1.14 -3.54 21.24
C GLU A 176 1.94 -3.58 19.93
N TYR A 177 2.02 -2.43 19.22
CA TYR A 177 2.85 -2.30 18.03
C TYR A 177 4.32 -2.58 18.33
N LYS A 178 4.87 -1.96 19.38
CA LYS A 178 6.28 -2.12 19.77
C LYS A 178 6.60 -3.56 20.18
N GLU A 179 5.74 -4.17 21.01
CA GLU A 179 5.88 -5.56 21.44
C GLU A 179 5.83 -6.52 20.25
N LEU A 180 4.82 -6.35 19.38
CA LEU A 180 4.64 -7.20 18.22
C LEU A 180 5.78 -7.04 17.21
N SER A 181 6.20 -5.81 16.93
CA SER A 181 7.33 -5.51 16.04
C SER A 181 8.62 -6.18 16.52
N SER A 182 8.92 -6.09 17.82
CA SER A 182 10.09 -6.74 18.41
C SER A 182 10.02 -8.26 18.29
N LYS A 183 8.90 -8.88 18.62
CA LYS A 183 8.70 -10.33 18.52
C LYS A 183 8.79 -10.85 17.08
N VAL A 184 8.22 -10.10 16.14
CA VAL A 184 8.27 -10.47 14.70
C VAL A 184 9.69 -10.35 14.17
N SER A 185 10.43 -9.28 14.53
CA SER A 185 11.83 -9.09 14.12
C SER A 185 12.73 -10.21 14.65
N GLN A 186 12.64 -10.56 15.93
CA GLN A 186 13.42 -11.66 16.52
C GLN A 186 13.16 -13.01 15.83
N ARG A 187 11.89 -13.29 15.51
CA ARG A 187 11.55 -14.51 14.76
C ARG A 187 12.06 -14.50 13.33
N ARG A 188 12.04 -13.35 12.68
CA ARG A 188 12.59 -13.20 11.33
C ARG A 188 14.09 -13.46 11.33
N GLU A 189 14.83 -12.85 12.24
CA GLU A 189 16.28 -13.05 12.39
C GLU A 189 16.62 -14.52 12.66
N SER A 190 15.88 -15.19 13.55
CA SER A 190 16.10 -16.60 13.87
C SER A 190 15.76 -17.56 12.72
N ARG A 191 15.00 -17.12 11.72
CA ARG A 191 14.58 -17.92 10.55
C ARG A 191 15.21 -17.47 9.23
N GLU A 192 16.02 -16.43 9.25
CA GLU A 192 16.58 -15.86 8.01
C GLU A 192 17.39 -16.91 7.22
N SER A 193 18.22 -17.70 7.89
CA SER A 193 18.98 -18.77 7.26
C SER A 193 18.09 -19.83 6.63
N VAL A 194 16.98 -20.19 7.29
CA VAL A 194 15.99 -21.15 6.74
C VAL A 194 15.29 -20.57 5.53
N ILE A 195 14.88 -19.30 5.59
CA ILE A 195 14.23 -18.62 4.45
C ILE A 195 15.17 -18.57 3.25
N GLN A 196 16.43 -18.21 3.44
CA GLN A 196 17.43 -18.17 2.37
C GLN A 196 17.70 -19.55 1.79
N HIS A 197 17.74 -20.58 2.61
CA HIS A 197 17.87 -21.97 2.15
C HIS A 197 16.68 -22.38 1.27
N LEU A 198 15.44 -22.14 1.74
CA LEU A 198 14.22 -22.46 0.96
C LEU A 198 14.17 -21.66 -0.36
N ILE A 199 14.60 -20.40 -0.37
CA ILE A 199 14.68 -19.58 -1.59
C ILE A 199 15.68 -20.21 -2.58
N SER A 200 16.85 -20.64 -2.10
CA SER A 200 17.87 -21.29 -2.96
C SER A 200 17.32 -22.57 -3.57
N GLU A 201 16.70 -23.43 -2.77
CA GLU A 201 16.10 -24.67 -3.23
C GLU A 201 15.00 -24.48 -4.28
N ILE A 202 14.15 -23.46 -4.11
CA ILE A 202 13.11 -23.11 -5.09
C ILE A 202 13.75 -22.63 -6.40
N LYS A 203 14.74 -21.73 -6.32
CA LYS A 203 15.45 -21.22 -7.49
C LYS A 203 16.14 -22.33 -8.28
N GLU A 204 16.84 -23.22 -7.60
CA GLU A 204 17.52 -24.37 -8.22
C GLU A 204 16.53 -25.32 -8.92
N GLY A 205 15.40 -25.61 -8.24
CA GLY A 205 14.36 -26.45 -8.79
C GLY A 205 13.71 -25.86 -10.04
N LEU A 206 13.40 -24.56 -10.02
CA LEU A 206 12.82 -23.86 -11.16
C LEU A 206 13.82 -23.69 -12.31
N ALA A 207 15.09 -23.42 -12.02
CA ALA A 207 16.16 -23.37 -13.02
C ALA A 207 16.33 -24.71 -13.74
N THR A 208 16.25 -25.84 -13.03
CA THR A 208 16.29 -27.18 -13.62
C THR A 208 15.12 -27.43 -14.58
N ALA A 209 13.98 -26.81 -14.31
CA ALA A 209 12.80 -26.83 -15.18
C ALA A 209 12.84 -25.78 -16.30
N ASN A 210 13.93 -25.01 -16.46
CA ASN A 210 14.07 -23.86 -17.36
C ASN A 210 12.99 -22.78 -17.16
N ILE A 211 12.60 -22.54 -15.91
CA ILE A 211 11.65 -21.49 -15.53
C ILE A 211 12.43 -20.32 -14.91
N GLU A 212 12.39 -19.16 -15.59
CA GLU A 212 12.94 -17.93 -15.05
C GLU A 212 12.04 -17.39 -13.94
N CYS A 213 12.62 -17.02 -12.80
CA CYS A 213 11.87 -16.60 -11.63
C CYS A 213 12.62 -15.62 -10.75
N ASP A 214 11.85 -14.73 -10.09
CA ASP A 214 12.28 -14.01 -8.92
C ASP A 214 11.68 -14.65 -7.67
N VAL A 215 12.54 -15.03 -6.71
CA VAL A 215 12.09 -15.63 -5.45
C VAL A 215 12.57 -14.76 -4.31
N MET A 216 11.64 -14.34 -3.45
CA MET A 216 11.92 -13.45 -2.33
C MET A 216 11.14 -13.83 -1.07
N GLY A 217 11.74 -13.60 0.09
CA GLY A 217 11.04 -13.65 1.37
C GLY A 217 10.05 -12.47 1.49
N ARG A 218 8.88 -12.73 2.03
CA ARG A 218 7.86 -11.71 2.30
C ARG A 218 7.66 -11.53 3.79
N SER A 219 7.84 -10.31 4.28
CA SER A 219 7.40 -9.95 5.64
C SER A 219 5.89 -9.76 5.68
N LYS A 220 5.26 -10.26 6.74
CA LYS A 220 3.85 -10.01 6.99
C LYS A 220 3.67 -8.68 7.71
N HIS A 221 2.64 -7.95 7.32
CA HIS A 221 2.30 -6.66 7.92
C HIS A 221 1.81 -6.82 9.35
N LEU A 222 2.27 -5.95 10.24
CA LEU A 222 2.04 -6.05 11.69
C LEU A 222 0.56 -5.95 12.04
N TYR A 223 -0.19 -5.06 11.40
CA TYR A 223 -1.63 -4.95 11.63
C TYR A 223 -2.39 -6.22 11.24
N SER A 224 -1.97 -6.90 10.18
CA SER A 224 -2.58 -8.18 9.79
C SER A 224 -2.37 -9.27 10.82
N ILE A 225 -1.21 -9.28 11.49
CA ILE A 225 -0.89 -10.19 12.61
C ILE A 225 -1.71 -9.79 13.84
N TYR A 226 -1.67 -8.51 14.22
CA TYR A 226 -2.43 -7.96 15.34
C TYR A 226 -3.92 -8.29 15.25
N LYS A 227 -4.52 -8.09 14.09
CA LYS A 227 -5.92 -8.41 13.82
C LYS A 227 -6.24 -9.90 14.06
N LYS A 228 -5.36 -10.81 13.64
CA LYS A 228 -5.52 -12.25 13.90
C LYS A 228 -5.42 -12.57 15.38
N MET A 229 -4.49 -11.94 16.10
CA MET A 229 -4.33 -12.13 17.54
C MET A 229 -5.55 -11.63 18.32
N VAL A 230 -6.04 -10.44 18.03
CA VAL A 230 -7.16 -9.81 18.75
C VAL A 230 -8.51 -10.44 18.38
N ILE A 231 -8.82 -10.56 17.05
CA ILE A 231 -10.13 -11.01 16.58
C ILE A 231 -10.26 -12.53 16.68
N GLN A 232 -9.20 -13.28 16.30
CA GLN A 232 -9.21 -14.75 16.30
C GLN A 232 -8.67 -15.34 17.60
N LYS A 233 -8.27 -14.49 18.57
CA LYS A 233 -7.68 -14.89 19.87
C LYS A 233 -6.51 -15.88 19.74
N LYS A 234 -5.73 -15.76 18.65
CA LYS A 234 -4.58 -16.60 18.36
C LYS A 234 -3.33 -16.05 19.04
N GLN A 235 -2.51 -16.96 19.57
CA GLN A 235 -1.15 -16.61 19.97
C GLN A 235 -0.26 -16.44 18.73
N LEU A 236 0.82 -15.67 18.86
CA LEU A 236 1.73 -15.44 17.74
C LEU A 236 2.30 -16.75 17.17
N ASP A 237 2.48 -17.77 18.03
CA ASP A 237 2.96 -19.11 17.67
C ASP A 237 1.98 -19.89 16.78
N GLU A 238 0.71 -19.58 16.90
CA GLU A 238 -0.35 -20.22 16.08
C GLU A 238 -0.55 -19.53 14.72
N ILE A 239 0.20 -18.43 14.45
CA ILE A 239 0.15 -17.72 13.18
C ILE A 239 1.23 -18.30 12.26
N PHE A 240 0.88 -19.34 11.51
CA PHE A 240 1.77 -20.12 10.64
C PHE A 240 2.34 -19.36 9.44
N ASP A 241 1.74 -18.25 9.05
CA ASP A 241 2.08 -17.47 7.86
C ASP A 241 3.03 -16.28 8.14
N LEU A 242 3.83 -16.36 9.21
CA LEU A 242 4.89 -15.38 9.51
C LEU A 242 6.08 -15.54 8.54
N THR A 243 6.33 -16.76 8.07
CA THR A 243 7.32 -17.04 7.04
C THR A 243 6.57 -17.22 5.72
N ALA A 244 6.76 -16.31 4.80
CA ALA A 244 6.17 -16.38 3.49
C ALA A 244 7.23 -16.16 2.41
N ILE A 245 7.14 -16.93 1.33
CA ILE A 245 7.99 -16.82 0.15
C ILE A 245 7.10 -16.44 -1.03
N ARG A 246 7.60 -15.53 -1.86
CA ARG A 246 6.94 -15.13 -3.09
C ARG A 246 7.76 -15.60 -4.28
N ILE A 247 7.11 -16.29 -5.22
CA ILE A 247 7.67 -16.71 -6.49
C ILE A 247 6.99 -15.89 -7.58
N ILE A 248 7.79 -15.18 -8.38
CA ILE A 248 7.33 -14.37 -9.51
C ILE A 248 7.92 -14.99 -10.77
N VAL A 249 7.05 -15.33 -11.73
CA VAL A 249 7.41 -15.98 -13.00
C VAL A 249 6.81 -15.19 -14.18
N ASP A 250 7.15 -15.58 -15.40
CA ASP A 250 6.72 -14.82 -16.59
C ASP A 250 5.31 -15.20 -17.06
N SER A 251 4.89 -16.47 -16.92
CA SER A 251 3.62 -16.93 -17.48
C SER A 251 2.74 -17.66 -16.46
N VAL A 252 1.43 -17.71 -16.74
CA VAL A 252 0.47 -18.51 -15.96
C VAL A 252 0.86 -20.00 -15.96
N LYS A 253 1.35 -20.52 -17.09
CA LYS A 253 1.84 -21.91 -17.20
C LYS A 253 2.98 -22.15 -16.20
N ASP A 254 3.90 -21.20 -16.08
CA ASP A 254 5.03 -21.31 -15.15
C ASP A 254 4.58 -21.20 -13.69
N CYS A 255 3.49 -20.46 -13.40
CA CYS A 255 2.88 -20.45 -12.07
C CYS A 255 2.45 -21.87 -11.63
N TYR A 256 1.77 -22.61 -12.49
CA TYR A 256 1.31 -23.96 -12.18
C TYR A 256 2.47 -24.99 -12.19
N ALA A 257 3.49 -24.78 -13.03
CA ALA A 257 4.70 -25.59 -12.99
C ALA A 257 5.47 -25.38 -11.67
N ALA A 258 5.60 -24.14 -11.22
CA ALA A 258 6.19 -23.81 -9.91
C ALA A 258 5.40 -24.43 -8.75
N LEU A 259 4.05 -24.39 -8.81
CA LEU A 259 3.20 -25.07 -7.83
C LEU A 259 3.46 -26.58 -7.80
N GLY A 260 3.56 -27.23 -8.96
CA GLY A 260 3.86 -28.65 -9.07
C GLY A 260 5.20 -29.00 -8.43
N LEU A 261 6.24 -28.20 -8.68
CA LEU A 261 7.56 -28.35 -8.06
C LEU A 261 7.47 -28.23 -6.53
N VAL A 262 6.81 -27.18 -6.03
CA VAL A 262 6.61 -26.93 -4.60
C VAL A 262 5.91 -28.11 -3.92
N HIS A 263 4.81 -28.61 -4.48
CA HIS A 263 4.04 -29.69 -3.89
C HIS A 263 4.70 -31.09 -4.05
N THR A 264 5.62 -31.23 -5.00
CA THR A 264 6.44 -32.44 -5.12
C THR A 264 7.53 -32.48 -4.06
N LYS A 265 8.06 -31.28 -3.70
CA LYS A 265 9.16 -31.18 -2.74
C LYS A 265 8.69 -31.15 -1.29
N TRP A 266 7.60 -30.41 -1.00
CA TRP A 266 7.07 -30.20 0.35
C TRP A 266 5.60 -30.59 0.46
N THR A 267 5.22 -31.13 1.60
CA THR A 267 3.84 -31.58 1.84
C THR A 267 2.91 -30.41 2.06
N PRO A 268 1.86 -30.22 1.22
CA PRO A 268 0.89 -29.15 1.42
C PRO A 268 -0.04 -29.42 2.62
N ILE A 269 -0.38 -28.36 3.36
CA ILE A 269 -1.34 -28.44 4.47
C ILE A 269 -2.77 -28.41 3.90
N PRO A 270 -3.63 -29.39 4.21
CA PRO A 270 -5.01 -29.43 3.76
C PRO A 270 -5.80 -28.16 4.13
N GLY A 271 -6.63 -27.67 3.21
CA GLY A 271 -7.46 -26.47 3.42
C GLY A 271 -6.69 -25.13 3.38
N ARG A 272 -5.37 -25.15 3.09
CA ARG A 272 -4.54 -23.95 2.98
C ARG A 272 -4.14 -23.60 1.55
N PHE A 273 -4.74 -24.25 0.58
CA PHE A 273 -4.56 -23.95 -0.84
C PHE A 273 -5.65 -23.00 -1.35
N LYS A 274 -5.26 -21.99 -2.12
CA LYS A 274 -6.18 -21.05 -2.78
C LYS A 274 -5.63 -20.67 -4.15
N ASP A 275 -6.42 -20.88 -5.18
CA ASP A 275 -6.10 -20.49 -6.55
C ASP A 275 -6.89 -19.26 -6.95
N TYR A 276 -6.27 -18.09 -6.77
CA TYR A 276 -6.81 -16.82 -7.23
C TYR A 276 -6.37 -16.46 -8.66
N ILE A 277 -5.62 -17.33 -9.35
CA ILE A 277 -5.37 -17.20 -10.79
C ILE A 277 -6.61 -17.67 -11.55
N ALA A 278 -7.09 -18.87 -11.22
CA ALA A 278 -8.31 -19.44 -11.79
C ALA A 278 -9.58 -18.71 -11.35
N MET A 279 -9.62 -18.20 -10.10
CA MET A 279 -10.75 -17.49 -9.51
C MET A 279 -10.30 -16.15 -8.92
N PRO A 280 -10.11 -15.10 -9.75
CA PRO A 280 -9.66 -13.79 -9.29
C PRO A 280 -10.59 -13.17 -8.25
N LYS A 281 -10.03 -12.38 -7.34
CA LYS A 281 -10.85 -11.59 -6.40
C LYS A 281 -11.56 -10.44 -7.14
N PRO A 282 -12.64 -9.87 -6.55
CA PRO A 282 -13.37 -8.76 -7.17
C PRO A 282 -12.51 -7.53 -7.53
N ASN A 283 -11.39 -7.33 -6.84
CA ASN A 283 -10.41 -6.26 -7.10
C ASN A 283 -9.28 -6.71 -8.03
N MET A 284 -9.51 -7.72 -8.87
CA MET A 284 -8.58 -8.27 -9.86
C MET A 284 -7.29 -8.89 -9.29
N TYR A 285 -7.21 -9.08 -7.97
CA TYR A 285 -6.07 -9.76 -7.36
C TYR A 285 -5.98 -11.22 -7.82
N GLN A 286 -4.82 -11.61 -8.35
CA GLN A 286 -4.49 -12.96 -8.79
C GLN A 286 -3.19 -13.46 -8.15
N SER A 287 -3.19 -14.65 -7.63
CA SER A 287 -2.02 -15.36 -7.10
C SER A 287 -2.42 -16.79 -6.70
N ILE A 288 -1.53 -17.73 -6.76
CA ILE A 288 -1.69 -19.03 -6.08
C ILE A 288 -1.14 -18.88 -4.67
N HIS A 289 -1.88 -19.33 -3.67
CA HIS A 289 -1.43 -19.40 -2.28
C HIS A 289 -1.44 -20.86 -1.83
N THR A 290 -0.34 -21.33 -1.31
CA THR A 290 -0.25 -22.64 -0.68
C THR A 290 0.59 -22.54 0.59
N THR A 291 0.23 -23.33 1.60
CA THR A 291 1.04 -23.49 2.81
C THR A 291 1.58 -24.92 2.83
N VAL A 292 2.87 -25.06 2.97
CA VAL A 292 3.57 -26.36 2.96
C VAL A 292 4.42 -26.50 4.22
N LEU A 293 4.86 -27.73 4.52
CA LEU A 293 5.75 -28.03 5.64
C LEU A 293 7.19 -28.18 5.12
N ASP A 294 8.15 -27.52 5.79
CA ASP A 294 9.58 -27.78 5.55
C ASP A 294 10.00 -29.15 6.12
N ASP A 295 11.25 -29.54 5.90
CA ASP A 295 11.80 -30.82 6.35
C ASP A 295 11.78 -30.98 7.89
N ASN A 296 11.66 -29.90 8.62
CA ASN A 296 11.55 -29.87 10.09
C ASN A 296 10.08 -29.84 10.56
N GLY A 297 9.11 -29.89 9.64
CA GLY A 297 7.68 -29.79 9.95
C GLY A 297 7.19 -28.38 10.23
N ASN A 298 7.97 -27.33 9.94
CA ASN A 298 7.53 -25.96 10.12
C ASN A 298 6.72 -25.49 8.90
N PRO A 299 5.56 -24.87 9.12
CA PRO A 299 4.74 -24.35 8.04
C PRO A 299 5.32 -23.05 7.47
N PHE A 300 5.27 -22.90 6.14
CA PHE A 300 5.52 -21.65 5.44
C PHE A 300 4.56 -21.47 4.25
N GLU A 301 4.18 -20.21 4.02
CA GLU A 301 3.29 -19.86 2.93
C GLU A 301 4.10 -19.56 1.66
N ILE A 302 3.64 -20.06 0.53
CA ILE A 302 4.19 -19.72 -0.78
C ILE A 302 3.10 -19.03 -1.59
N GLN A 303 3.45 -17.88 -2.17
CA GLN A 303 2.63 -17.12 -3.10
C GLN A 303 3.29 -17.15 -4.48
N ILE A 304 2.54 -17.60 -5.50
CA ILE A 304 3.04 -17.74 -6.87
C ILE A 304 2.19 -16.88 -7.78
N ARG A 305 2.81 -16.05 -8.61
CA ARG A 305 2.14 -15.16 -9.54
C ARG A 305 3.05 -14.69 -10.67
N THR A 306 2.48 -14.19 -11.75
CA THR A 306 3.26 -13.58 -12.84
C THR A 306 3.75 -12.17 -12.44
N LYS A 307 4.70 -11.62 -13.22
CA LYS A 307 5.17 -10.24 -13.09
C LYS A 307 4.01 -9.24 -13.20
N GLU A 308 3.09 -9.46 -14.14
CA GLU A 308 1.89 -8.62 -14.31
C GLU A 308 0.96 -8.71 -13.11
N MET A 309 0.64 -9.93 -12.63
CA MET A 309 -0.18 -10.12 -11.42
C MET A 309 0.50 -9.51 -10.19
N HIS A 310 1.83 -9.52 -10.14
CA HIS A 310 2.57 -8.88 -9.07
C HIS A 310 2.36 -7.36 -9.10
N ARG A 311 2.48 -6.75 -10.28
CA ARG A 311 2.23 -5.32 -10.46
C ARG A 311 0.80 -4.94 -10.05
N ILE A 312 -0.19 -5.68 -10.53
CA ILE A 312 -1.60 -5.47 -10.14
C ILE A 312 -1.82 -5.65 -8.63
N ALA A 313 -1.15 -6.63 -7.99
CA ALA A 313 -1.29 -6.87 -6.55
C ALA A 313 -0.63 -5.77 -5.69
N GLU A 314 0.41 -5.10 -6.16
CA GLU A 314 1.07 -4.01 -5.43
C GLU A 314 0.40 -2.65 -5.69
N TYR A 315 0.02 -2.38 -6.93
CA TYR A 315 -0.44 -1.06 -7.40
C TYR A 315 -1.95 -1.00 -7.68
N GLY A 316 -2.64 -2.15 -7.76
CA GLY A 316 -4.08 -2.20 -8.00
C GLY A 316 -4.49 -1.50 -9.29
N ILE A 317 -5.50 -0.63 -9.19
CA ILE A 317 -6.03 0.13 -10.33
C ILE A 317 -5.01 1.14 -10.89
N ALA A 318 -3.94 1.42 -10.17
CA ALA A 318 -2.85 2.28 -10.62
C ALA A 318 -1.80 1.54 -11.48
N ALA A 319 -1.93 0.20 -11.61
CA ALA A 319 -0.96 -0.66 -12.30
C ALA A 319 -0.90 -0.45 -13.83
#